data_298a0639efdbba5608ea3ed08afbbe09
#
_entry.id   298a0639efdbba5608ea3ed08afbbe09
#
_cell.length_a   1.000
_cell.length_b   1.000
_cell.length_c   1.000
_cell.angle_alpha   90.00
_cell.angle_beta   90.00
_cell.angle_gamma   90.00
#
_symmetry.space_group_name_H-M   'P 1'
#
loop_
_entity.id
_entity.type
_entity.pdbx_description
1 polymer ?
#
loop_
_entity_poly.entity_id
_entity_poly.type
_entity_poly.pdbx_seq_one_letter_code
_entity_poly.pdbx_strand_id
1 'polypeptide(L)'
;MTPAGLEGVLRAEHLDAGYGSVQVLWDVSLEVRRGEVVALIGPNGAGKSTLLRVVSGLLRPRRGAVTFDGREITRRAPEEIVRRGIAHVPQGRRLFPDLTVAENLMLGAYARADRAQVAGDLDRVLALFPVLRERLALPAIQLSGGEQQMAALGRALMARPRLLLIDEPSLGLAPIVVQALMEVIGDLRRGGTSVLLVEQDVGVALGHADRGYVLETGRITLTDRAEALLRHADIRAAYLGLAAGDVGRSGSQSR
;
A
#
# COMPACT_ATOMS: atom_id res chain seq x y z
N MET A 1 -19.14 14.36 -20.20
CA MET A 1 -19.62 13.25 -19.34
C MET A 1 -18.52 12.22 -19.27
N THR A 2 -17.77 12.18 -18.16
CA THR A 2 -16.75 11.15 -17.91
C THR A 2 -17.46 9.82 -17.67
N PRO A 3 -17.01 8.71 -18.25
CA PRO A 3 -17.66 7.43 -18.05
C PRO A 3 -17.65 7.06 -16.55
N ALA A 4 -18.77 6.57 -16.05
CA ALA A 4 -19.08 6.30 -14.64
C ALA A 4 -18.26 5.18 -13.96
N GLY A 5 -17.06 4.86 -14.47
CA GLY A 5 -16.16 3.82 -13.95
C GLY A 5 -14.76 4.31 -13.55
N LEU A 6 -14.46 5.60 -13.69
CA LEU A 6 -13.09 6.15 -13.51
C LEU A 6 -13.00 7.23 -12.43
N GLU A 7 -13.97 7.32 -11.51
CA GLU A 7 -13.87 8.28 -10.41
C GLU A 7 -12.79 7.84 -9.41
N GLY A 8 -11.86 8.76 -9.11
CA GLY A 8 -10.83 8.56 -8.11
C GLY A 8 -11.44 8.27 -6.74
N VAL A 9 -11.06 7.16 -6.12
CA VAL A 9 -11.45 6.86 -4.73
C VAL A 9 -10.64 7.69 -3.75
N LEU A 10 -9.36 7.96 -4.08
CA LEU A 10 -8.47 8.85 -3.34
C LEU A 10 -7.90 9.89 -4.30
N ARG A 11 -7.87 11.16 -3.87
CA ARG A 11 -7.09 12.23 -4.48
C ARG A 11 -6.29 12.95 -3.43
N ALA A 12 -5.01 13.11 -3.68
CA ALA A 12 -4.12 14.00 -2.98
C ALA A 12 -3.71 15.10 -3.96
N GLU A 13 -3.88 16.36 -3.60
CA GLU A 13 -3.68 17.49 -4.50
C GLU A 13 -2.78 18.54 -3.85
N HIS A 14 -1.65 18.82 -4.51
CA HIS A 14 -0.70 19.87 -4.13
C HIS A 14 -0.22 19.79 -2.67
N LEU A 15 0.08 18.59 -2.18
CA LEU A 15 0.46 18.35 -0.80
C LEU A 15 1.88 18.85 -0.50
N ASP A 16 1.98 19.76 0.46
CA ASP A 16 3.21 20.08 1.18
C ASP A 16 3.11 19.53 2.59
N ALA A 17 4.07 18.72 3.03
CA ALA A 17 4.07 18.13 4.37
C ALA A 17 5.50 17.89 4.89
N GLY A 18 5.62 17.79 6.22
CA GLY A 18 6.90 17.55 6.88
C GLY A 18 6.79 17.54 8.38
N TYR A 19 7.91 17.45 9.06
CA TYR A 19 8.02 17.31 10.51
C TYR A 19 8.73 18.53 11.11
N GLY A 20 8.11 19.20 12.09
CA GLY A 20 8.66 20.43 12.68
C GLY A 20 8.95 21.47 11.60
N SER A 21 10.19 21.93 11.45
CA SER A 21 10.63 22.84 10.39
C SER A 21 11.04 22.14 9.09
N VAL A 22 11.27 20.82 9.12
CA VAL A 22 11.74 20.06 7.97
C VAL A 22 10.59 19.73 7.03
N GLN A 23 10.64 20.19 5.81
CA GLN A 23 9.70 19.82 4.75
C GLN A 23 10.19 18.55 4.05
N VAL A 24 9.26 17.61 3.78
CA VAL A 24 9.53 16.30 3.18
C VAL A 24 8.80 16.15 1.85
N LEU A 25 7.54 16.61 1.77
CA LEU A 25 6.74 16.58 0.55
C LEU A 25 6.60 17.99 -0.01
N TRP A 26 6.74 18.09 -1.34
CA TRP A 26 6.72 19.33 -2.08
C TRP A 26 5.78 19.22 -3.27
N ASP A 27 4.60 19.82 -3.18
CA ASP A 27 3.62 19.90 -4.26
C ASP A 27 3.21 18.51 -4.81
N VAL A 28 3.06 17.52 -3.91
CA VAL A 28 2.76 16.13 -4.29
C VAL A 28 1.30 15.99 -4.65
N SER A 29 1.03 15.46 -5.85
CA SER A 29 -0.31 15.10 -6.30
C SER A 29 -0.35 13.67 -6.78
N LEU A 30 -1.36 12.90 -6.33
CA LEU A 30 -1.62 11.54 -6.81
C LEU A 30 -3.11 11.20 -6.70
N GLU A 31 -3.50 10.19 -7.46
CA GLU A 31 -4.86 9.67 -7.50
C GLU A 31 -4.82 8.14 -7.46
N VAL A 32 -5.74 7.53 -6.72
CA VAL A 32 -6.06 6.10 -6.78
C VAL A 32 -7.51 5.97 -7.25
N ARG A 33 -7.74 5.17 -8.28
CA ARG A 33 -9.09 4.90 -8.80
C ARG A 33 -9.71 3.72 -8.06
N ARG A 34 -11.03 3.59 -8.19
CA ARG A 34 -11.75 2.49 -7.55
C ARG A 34 -11.31 1.14 -8.12
N GLY A 35 -10.96 0.19 -7.24
CA GLY A 35 -10.48 -1.15 -7.62
C GLY A 35 -9.13 -1.15 -8.33
N GLU A 36 -8.33 -0.09 -8.17
CA GLU A 36 -6.99 0.03 -8.75
C GLU A 36 -5.92 -0.27 -7.70
N VAL A 37 -4.84 -0.91 -8.12
CA VAL A 37 -3.58 -0.99 -7.37
C VAL A 37 -2.63 0.05 -7.94
N VAL A 38 -2.27 1.03 -7.13
CA VAL A 38 -1.30 2.06 -7.48
C VAL A 38 -0.01 1.84 -6.70
N ALA A 39 1.11 1.74 -7.38
CA ALA A 39 2.43 1.69 -6.77
C ALA A 39 2.98 3.09 -6.54
N LEU A 40 3.54 3.35 -5.36
CA LEU A 40 4.38 4.51 -5.06
C LEU A 40 5.79 4.03 -4.80
N ILE A 41 6.68 4.27 -5.74
CA ILE A 41 8.07 3.84 -5.72
C ILE A 41 9.02 5.02 -5.54
N GLY A 42 10.22 4.74 -5.10
CA GLY A 42 11.28 5.74 -4.91
C GLY A 42 12.27 5.32 -3.82
N PRO A 43 13.42 6.01 -3.73
CA PRO A 43 14.47 5.67 -2.77
C PRO A 43 14.01 5.88 -1.31
N ASN A 44 14.80 5.34 -0.38
CA ASN A 44 14.61 5.59 1.04
C ASN A 44 14.77 7.09 1.33
N GLY A 45 13.87 7.62 2.18
CA GLY A 45 13.84 9.04 2.49
C GLY A 45 13.14 9.93 1.44
N ALA A 46 12.64 9.39 0.33
CA ALA A 46 11.92 10.16 -0.69
C ALA A 46 10.60 10.79 -0.20
N GLY A 47 10.03 10.31 0.92
CA GLY A 47 8.79 10.83 1.49
C GLY A 47 7.58 9.88 1.37
N LYS A 48 7.77 8.63 0.90
CA LYS A 48 6.70 7.64 0.68
C LYS A 48 5.83 7.43 1.93
N SER A 49 6.43 7.05 3.05
CA SER A 49 5.71 6.86 4.33
C SER A 49 5.10 8.17 4.86
N THR A 50 5.71 9.32 4.56
CA THR A 50 5.16 10.64 4.92
C THR A 50 3.85 10.89 4.20
N LEU A 51 3.77 10.54 2.91
CA LEU A 51 2.55 10.64 2.14
C LEU A 51 1.45 9.74 2.70
N LEU A 52 1.77 8.47 3.03
CA LEU A 52 0.80 7.58 3.66
C LEU A 52 0.30 8.10 5.02
N ARG A 53 1.17 8.73 5.81
CA ARG A 53 0.78 9.37 7.07
C ARG A 53 -0.13 10.56 6.86
N VAL A 54 0.06 11.35 5.79
CA VAL A 54 -0.86 12.44 5.43
C VAL A 54 -2.23 11.87 5.06
N VAL A 55 -2.28 10.88 4.18
CA VAL A 55 -3.54 10.26 3.73
C VAL A 55 -4.29 9.60 4.87
N SER A 56 -3.58 8.98 5.83
CA SER A 56 -4.19 8.33 7.00
C SER A 56 -4.50 9.29 8.17
N GLY A 57 -4.24 10.61 8.02
CA GLY A 57 -4.49 11.62 9.04
C GLY A 57 -3.49 11.63 10.21
N LEU A 58 -2.44 10.82 10.15
CA LEU A 58 -1.38 10.76 11.15
C LEU A 58 -0.40 11.95 11.05
N LEU A 59 -0.40 12.65 9.93
CA LEU A 59 0.34 13.88 9.71
C LEU A 59 -0.56 14.89 8.98
N ARG A 60 -0.63 16.11 9.49
CA ARG A 60 -1.37 17.18 8.82
C ARG A 60 -0.50 17.84 7.75
N PRO A 61 -0.98 17.96 6.51
CA PRO A 61 -0.25 18.70 5.48
C PRO A 61 -0.25 20.20 5.81
N ARG A 62 0.78 20.88 5.37
CA ARG A 62 0.91 22.36 5.46
C ARG A 62 0.09 23.04 4.38
N ARG A 63 0.02 22.42 3.19
CA ARG A 63 -0.73 22.88 2.02
C ARG A 63 -1.32 21.67 1.29
N GLY A 64 -2.32 21.93 0.46
CA GLY A 64 -2.99 20.93 -0.36
C GLY A 64 -4.16 20.29 0.35
N ALA A 65 -4.79 19.35 -0.34
CA ALA A 65 -6.00 18.68 0.13
C ALA A 65 -5.94 17.18 -0.17
N VAL A 66 -6.64 16.41 0.66
CA VAL A 66 -6.88 14.97 0.43
C VAL A 66 -8.38 14.75 0.41
N THR A 67 -8.88 14.14 -0.66
CA THR A 67 -10.27 13.73 -0.80
C THR A 67 -10.38 12.21 -0.91
N PHE A 68 -11.38 11.65 -0.26
CA PHE A 68 -11.71 10.22 -0.32
C PHE A 68 -13.21 10.05 -0.60
N ASP A 69 -13.55 9.31 -1.65
CA ASP A 69 -14.93 9.19 -2.16
C ASP A 69 -15.63 10.53 -2.31
N GLY A 70 -14.96 11.51 -2.92
CA GLY A 70 -15.47 12.86 -3.15
C GLY A 70 -15.63 13.72 -1.91
N ARG A 71 -15.18 13.27 -0.73
CA ARG A 71 -15.25 14.03 0.53
C ARG A 71 -13.87 14.39 1.02
N GLU A 72 -13.66 15.64 1.41
CA GLU A 72 -12.40 16.07 1.98
C GLU A 72 -12.13 15.42 3.34
N ILE A 73 -10.90 14.89 3.49
CA ILE A 73 -10.42 14.24 4.71
C ILE A 73 -9.14 14.87 5.26
N THR A 74 -8.64 15.95 4.66
CA THR A 74 -7.33 16.59 4.93
C THR A 74 -7.04 16.84 6.41
N ARG A 75 -8.06 17.21 7.18
CA ARG A 75 -7.94 17.55 8.62
C ARG A 75 -8.75 16.64 9.52
N ARG A 76 -9.17 15.48 9.01
CA ARG A 76 -9.91 14.51 9.81
C ARG A 76 -8.98 13.75 10.73
N ALA A 77 -9.51 13.32 11.86
CA ALA A 77 -8.80 12.47 12.79
C ALA A 77 -8.62 11.05 12.20
N PRO A 78 -7.52 10.34 12.51
CA PRO A 78 -7.25 9.01 11.96
C PRO A 78 -8.41 8.01 12.16
N GLU A 79 -9.07 8.02 13.30
CA GLU A 79 -10.22 7.17 13.59
C GLU A 79 -11.44 7.47 12.69
N GLU A 80 -11.63 8.73 12.28
CA GLU A 80 -12.66 9.12 11.32
C GLU A 80 -12.32 8.59 9.92
N ILE A 81 -11.05 8.65 9.54
CA ILE A 81 -10.55 8.17 8.26
C ILE A 81 -10.72 6.65 8.17
N VAL A 82 -10.40 5.91 9.24
CA VAL A 82 -10.63 4.46 9.31
C VAL A 82 -12.12 4.14 9.16
N ARG A 83 -13.02 4.84 9.88
CA ARG A 83 -14.48 4.65 9.75
C ARG A 83 -15.00 4.96 8.35
N ARG A 84 -14.29 5.79 7.59
CA ARG A 84 -14.62 6.09 6.18
C ARG A 84 -14.13 5.02 5.22
N GLY A 85 -13.37 4.03 5.69
CA GLY A 85 -12.93 2.88 4.91
C GLY A 85 -11.52 3.01 4.33
N ILE A 86 -10.63 3.78 4.94
CA ILE A 86 -9.19 3.74 4.68
C ILE A 86 -8.52 2.96 5.80
N ALA A 87 -7.78 1.89 5.47
CA ALA A 87 -6.92 1.21 6.42
C ALA A 87 -5.44 1.39 6.04
N HIS A 88 -4.56 1.44 7.04
CA HIS A 88 -3.13 1.63 6.85
C HIS A 88 -2.35 0.50 7.51
N VAL A 89 -1.55 -0.21 6.74
CA VAL A 89 -0.55 -1.17 7.19
C VAL A 89 0.80 -0.46 7.16
N PRO A 90 1.29 0.04 8.30
CA PRO A 90 2.54 0.78 8.36
C PRO A 90 3.74 -0.17 8.27
N GLN A 91 4.88 0.37 7.87
CA GLN A 91 6.16 -0.32 7.93
C GLN A 91 6.45 -0.87 9.33
N GLY A 92 7.03 -2.06 9.41
CA GLY A 92 7.41 -2.71 10.67
C GLY A 92 6.23 -3.42 11.36
N ARG A 93 5.18 -3.77 10.61
CA ARG A 93 4.07 -4.65 11.03
C ARG A 93 3.19 -4.09 12.15
N ARG A 94 3.76 -3.46 13.18
CA ARG A 94 3.09 -2.80 14.31
C ARG A 94 1.99 -3.65 14.97
N LEU A 95 2.25 -4.95 15.14
CA LEU A 95 1.41 -5.81 15.96
C LEU A 95 1.61 -5.48 17.45
N PHE A 96 0.63 -5.85 18.26
CA PHE A 96 0.75 -5.87 19.72
C PHE A 96 1.39 -7.22 20.09
N PRO A 97 2.65 -7.23 20.52
CA PRO A 97 3.44 -8.47 20.62
C PRO A 97 2.88 -9.47 21.63
N ASP A 98 2.34 -8.99 22.74
CA ASP A 98 1.84 -9.82 23.83
C ASP A 98 0.38 -10.28 23.64
N LEU A 99 -0.35 -9.66 22.69
CA LEU A 99 -1.68 -10.10 22.30
C LEU A 99 -1.59 -11.29 21.34
N THR A 100 -2.56 -12.18 21.45
CA THR A 100 -2.72 -13.29 20.50
C THR A 100 -2.96 -12.79 19.07
N VAL A 101 -2.76 -13.66 18.09
CA VAL A 101 -3.10 -13.38 16.68
C VAL A 101 -4.58 -13.03 16.55
N ALA A 102 -5.45 -13.80 17.21
CA ALA A 102 -6.90 -13.52 17.21
C ALA A 102 -7.22 -12.13 17.73
N GLU A 103 -6.65 -11.73 18.86
CA GLU A 103 -6.85 -10.39 19.44
C GLU A 103 -6.31 -9.30 18.53
N ASN A 104 -5.11 -9.49 17.95
CA ASN A 104 -4.56 -8.54 16.98
C ASN A 104 -5.49 -8.36 15.78
N LEU A 105 -6.04 -9.44 15.21
CA LEU A 105 -7.00 -9.37 14.11
C LEU A 105 -8.26 -8.62 14.53
N MET A 106 -8.84 -8.96 15.68
CA MET A 106 -10.07 -8.36 16.20
C MET A 106 -9.95 -6.86 16.46
N LEU A 107 -8.77 -6.36 16.84
CA LEU A 107 -8.50 -4.92 16.95
C LEU A 107 -8.76 -4.16 15.64
N GLY A 108 -8.57 -4.80 14.48
CA GLY A 108 -8.88 -4.20 13.19
C GLY A 108 -10.36 -3.87 12.99
N ALA A 109 -11.25 -4.58 13.68
CA ALA A 109 -12.68 -4.34 13.64
C ALA A 109 -13.18 -3.35 14.72
N TYR A 110 -12.28 -2.78 15.54
CA TYR A 110 -12.66 -1.95 16.70
C TYR A 110 -13.57 -0.77 16.34
N ALA A 111 -13.29 -0.08 15.24
CA ALA A 111 -14.04 1.10 14.82
C ALA A 111 -15.38 0.80 14.13
N ARG A 112 -15.73 -0.49 13.94
CA ARG A 112 -16.92 -0.91 13.20
C ARG A 112 -18.16 -0.96 14.08
N ALA A 113 -19.31 -0.60 13.49
CA ALA A 113 -20.62 -0.70 14.14
C ALA A 113 -21.32 -2.04 13.86
N ASP A 114 -21.03 -2.70 12.72
CA ASP A 114 -21.66 -3.92 12.21
C ASP A 114 -21.11 -5.20 12.85
N ARG A 115 -21.19 -5.31 14.17
CA ARG A 115 -20.61 -6.40 14.97
C ARG A 115 -21.00 -7.81 14.51
N ALA A 116 -22.22 -7.98 14.00
CA ALA A 116 -22.71 -9.28 13.52
C ALA A 116 -21.90 -9.83 12.32
N GLN A 117 -21.23 -8.95 11.57
CA GLN A 117 -20.48 -9.38 10.38
C GLN A 117 -18.99 -9.66 10.66
N VAL A 118 -18.50 -9.30 11.85
CA VAL A 118 -17.06 -9.39 12.20
C VAL A 118 -16.57 -10.83 12.18
N ALA A 119 -17.36 -11.79 12.64
CA ALA A 119 -17.00 -13.21 12.62
C ALA A 119 -16.80 -13.72 11.19
N GLY A 120 -17.70 -13.40 10.27
CA GLY A 120 -17.56 -13.78 8.87
C GLY A 120 -16.37 -13.10 8.17
N ASP A 121 -15.98 -11.91 8.62
CA ASP A 121 -14.78 -11.25 8.09
C ASP A 121 -13.49 -11.90 8.63
N LEU A 122 -13.50 -12.33 9.87
CA LEU A 122 -12.39 -13.12 10.41
C LEU A 122 -12.19 -14.40 9.59
N ASP A 123 -13.28 -15.12 9.27
CA ASP A 123 -13.19 -16.32 8.42
C ASP A 123 -12.63 -16.02 7.04
N ARG A 124 -12.99 -14.88 6.42
CA ARG A 124 -12.43 -14.43 5.13
C ARG A 124 -10.94 -14.13 5.24
N VAL A 125 -10.52 -13.43 6.30
CA VAL A 125 -9.10 -13.14 6.55
C VAL A 125 -8.31 -14.43 6.74
N LEU A 126 -8.86 -15.40 7.48
CA LEU A 126 -8.22 -16.70 7.69
C LEU A 126 -8.25 -17.59 6.44
N ALA A 127 -9.14 -17.34 5.48
CA ALA A 127 -9.10 -17.99 4.18
C ALA A 127 -8.00 -17.38 3.28
N LEU A 128 -7.74 -16.07 3.37
CA LEU A 128 -6.62 -15.40 2.68
C LEU A 128 -5.26 -15.79 3.29
N PHE A 129 -5.20 -16.03 4.59
CA PHE A 129 -3.99 -16.37 5.33
C PHE A 129 -4.20 -17.65 6.17
N PRO A 130 -4.25 -18.85 5.54
CA PRO A 130 -4.55 -20.09 6.26
C PRO A 130 -3.61 -20.39 7.43
N VAL A 131 -2.32 -20.03 7.30
CA VAL A 131 -1.32 -20.20 8.36
C VAL A 131 -1.71 -19.51 9.67
N LEU A 132 -2.43 -18.39 9.62
CA LEU A 132 -2.87 -17.67 10.81
C LEU A 132 -3.94 -18.44 11.59
N ARG A 133 -4.72 -19.30 10.93
CA ARG A 133 -5.75 -20.13 11.58
C ARG A 133 -5.13 -21.06 12.62
N GLU A 134 -3.98 -21.65 12.30
CA GLU A 134 -3.24 -22.53 13.21
C GLU A 134 -2.53 -21.77 14.35
N ARG A 135 -2.40 -20.45 14.19
CA ARG A 135 -1.65 -19.57 15.11
C ARG A 135 -2.55 -18.66 15.95
N LEU A 136 -3.88 -18.76 15.84
CA LEU A 136 -4.83 -17.82 16.45
C LEU A 136 -4.61 -17.60 17.95
N ALA A 137 -4.24 -18.65 18.69
CA ALA A 137 -4.04 -18.60 20.14
C ALA A 137 -2.61 -18.18 20.54
N LEU A 138 -1.66 -18.07 19.59
CA LEU A 138 -0.29 -17.71 19.89
C LEU A 138 -0.15 -16.20 20.05
N PRO A 139 0.66 -15.71 21.01
CA PRO A 139 1.10 -14.31 21.05
C PRO A 139 1.81 -13.92 19.74
N ALA A 140 1.55 -12.70 19.25
CA ALA A 140 2.09 -12.24 17.97
C ALA A 140 3.63 -12.21 17.92
N ILE A 141 4.30 -12.10 19.06
CA ILE A 141 5.76 -12.14 19.15
C ILE A 141 6.34 -13.49 18.73
N GLN A 142 5.56 -14.58 18.81
CA GLN A 142 5.99 -15.94 18.43
C GLN A 142 5.88 -16.23 16.94
N LEU A 143 5.27 -15.32 16.18
CA LEU A 143 5.14 -15.45 14.74
C LEU A 143 6.47 -15.18 14.03
N SER A 144 6.71 -15.90 12.93
CA SER A 144 7.76 -15.56 11.96
C SER A 144 7.51 -14.19 11.34
N GLY A 145 8.53 -13.59 10.74
CA GLY A 145 8.38 -12.28 10.08
C GLY A 145 7.30 -12.25 9.01
N GLY A 146 7.14 -13.31 8.24
CA GLY A 146 6.10 -13.43 7.23
C GLY A 146 4.70 -13.55 7.84
N GLU A 147 4.54 -14.40 8.87
CA GLU A 147 3.27 -14.55 9.60
C GLU A 147 2.85 -13.24 10.28
N GLN A 148 3.81 -12.50 10.85
CA GLN A 148 3.53 -11.18 11.41
C GLN A 148 3.03 -10.20 10.35
N GLN A 149 3.61 -10.22 9.13
CA GLN A 149 3.16 -9.36 8.03
C GLN A 149 1.75 -9.73 7.56
N MET A 150 1.47 -11.04 7.46
CA MET A 150 0.12 -11.54 7.15
C MET A 150 -0.88 -11.14 8.24
N ALA A 151 -0.51 -11.23 9.51
CA ALA A 151 -1.37 -10.79 10.62
C ALA A 151 -1.62 -9.28 10.60
N ALA A 152 -0.61 -8.46 10.27
CA ALA A 152 -0.77 -7.00 10.14
C ALA A 152 -1.71 -6.62 8.99
N LEU A 153 -1.56 -7.29 7.84
CA LEU A 153 -2.46 -7.12 6.71
C LEU A 153 -3.88 -7.63 7.05
N GLY A 154 -3.99 -8.80 7.66
CA GLY A 154 -5.25 -9.37 8.14
C GLY A 154 -5.98 -8.42 9.10
N ARG A 155 -5.26 -7.83 10.06
CA ARG A 155 -5.83 -6.82 10.96
C ARG A 155 -6.40 -5.60 10.21
N ALA A 156 -5.69 -5.11 9.19
CA ALA A 156 -6.18 -4.01 8.37
C ALA A 156 -7.46 -4.41 7.60
N LEU A 157 -7.52 -5.63 7.09
CA LEU A 157 -8.69 -6.16 6.36
C LEU A 157 -9.93 -6.31 7.23
N MET A 158 -9.76 -6.55 8.55
CA MET A 158 -10.88 -6.60 9.49
C MET A 158 -11.66 -5.28 9.56
N ALA A 159 -11.07 -4.16 9.15
CA ALA A 159 -11.77 -2.87 9.02
C ALA A 159 -12.70 -2.81 7.79
N ARG A 160 -12.70 -3.79 6.89
CA ARG A 160 -13.37 -3.77 5.56
C ARG A 160 -13.02 -2.51 4.76
N PRO A 161 -11.75 -2.26 4.48
CA PRO A 161 -11.36 -1.04 3.81
C PRO A 161 -11.83 -1.02 2.34
N ARG A 162 -12.16 0.17 1.86
CA ARG A 162 -12.33 0.46 0.43
C ARG A 162 -11.01 0.88 -0.21
N LEU A 163 -10.11 1.43 0.62
CA LEU A 163 -8.73 1.75 0.25
C LEU A 163 -7.78 1.21 1.31
N LEU A 164 -6.80 0.43 0.87
CA LEU A 164 -5.75 -0.10 1.70
C LEU A 164 -4.43 0.61 1.36
N LEU A 165 -3.82 1.21 2.37
CA LEU A 165 -2.49 1.81 2.29
C LEU A 165 -1.50 0.81 2.86
N ILE A 166 -0.47 0.42 2.11
CA ILE A 166 0.52 -0.57 2.55
C ILE A 166 1.93 0.01 2.39
N ASP A 167 2.68 0.04 3.49
CA ASP A 167 4.02 0.62 3.55
C ASP A 167 5.09 -0.47 3.65
N GLU A 168 5.81 -0.70 2.56
CA GLU A 168 6.92 -1.63 2.39
C GLU A 168 6.64 -3.05 2.96
N PRO A 169 5.59 -3.75 2.46
CA PRO A 169 5.21 -5.06 2.99
C PRO A 169 6.24 -6.16 2.72
N SER A 170 7.10 -6.01 1.70
CA SER A 170 8.10 -7.02 1.33
C SER A 170 9.37 -6.97 2.18
N LEU A 171 9.58 -5.88 2.94
CA LEU A 171 10.84 -5.61 3.63
C LEU A 171 11.24 -6.73 4.60
N GLY A 172 12.40 -7.35 4.34
CA GLY A 172 12.97 -8.40 5.19
C GLY A 172 12.22 -9.73 5.15
N LEU A 173 11.46 -9.98 4.08
CA LEU A 173 10.74 -11.24 3.88
C LEU A 173 11.40 -12.11 2.80
N ALA A 174 11.20 -13.42 2.94
CA ALA A 174 11.61 -14.37 1.90
C ALA A 174 10.76 -14.19 0.63
N PRO A 175 11.32 -14.41 -0.57
CA PRO A 175 10.61 -14.19 -1.85
C PRO A 175 9.26 -14.91 -1.94
N ILE A 176 9.18 -16.13 -1.43
CA ILE A 176 7.94 -16.92 -1.43
C ILE A 176 6.82 -16.25 -0.61
N VAL A 177 7.16 -15.59 0.49
CA VAL A 177 6.20 -14.86 1.33
C VAL A 177 5.77 -13.57 0.63
N VAL A 178 6.72 -12.86 -0.03
CA VAL A 178 6.41 -11.67 -0.81
C VAL A 178 5.42 -12.01 -1.92
N GLN A 179 5.67 -13.09 -2.66
CA GLN A 179 4.76 -13.55 -3.71
C GLN A 179 3.35 -13.82 -3.16
N ALA A 180 3.24 -14.56 -2.06
CA ALA A 180 1.95 -14.85 -1.43
C ALA A 180 1.19 -13.57 -1.00
N LEU A 181 1.91 -12.57 -0.46
CA LEU A 181 1.31 -11.28 -0.11
C LEU A 181 0.82 -10.52 -1.35
N MET A 182 1.58 -10.52 -2.44
CA MET A 182 1.19 -9.85 -3.69
C MET A 182 -0.01 -10.54 -4.34
N GLU A 183 -0.12 -11.87 -4.27
CA GLU A 183 -1.30 -12.62 -4.73
C GLU A 183 -2.55 -12.20 -3.94
N VAL A 184 -2.44 -12.06 -2.60
CA VAL A 184 -3.55 -11.55 -1.76
C VAL A 184 -3.93 -10.12 -2.15
N ILE A 185 -2.96 -9.23 -2.44
CA ILE A 185 -3.26 -7.88 -2.93
C ILE A 185 -4.03 -7.94 -4.26
N GLY A 186 -3.66 -8.84 -5.17
CA GLY A 186 -4.39 -9.11 -6.40
C GLY A 186 -5.83 -9.59 -6.16
N ASP A 187 -6.05 -10.47 -5.16
CA ASP A 187 -7.38 -10.93 -4.76
C ASP A 187 -8.24 -9.78 -4.20
N LEU A 188 -7.66 -8.95 -3.35
CA LEU A 188 -8.33 -7.78 -2.79
C LEU A 188 -8.78 -6.81 -3.89
N ARG A 189 -7.92 -6.56 -4.88
CA ARG A 189 -8.27 -5.79 -6.07
C ARG A 189 -9.46 -6.40 -6.82
N ARG A 190 -9.43 -7.71 -7.08
CA ARG A 190 -10.53 -8.43 -7.73
C ARG A 190 -11.84 -8.33 -6.92
N GLY A 191 -11.72 -8.26 -5.60
CA GLY A 191 -12.84 -8.00 -4.68
C GLY A 191 -13.29 -6.54 -4.62
N GLY A 192 -12.68 -5.62 -5.39
CA GLY A 192 -13.05 -4.20 -5.46
C GLY A 192 -12.35 -3.29 -4.44
N THR A 193 -11.42 -3.81 -3.64
CA THR A 193 -10.59 -2.99 -2.75
C THR A 193 -9.51 -2.27 -3.57
N SER A 194 -9.42 -0.94 -3.41
CA SER A 194 -8.33 -0.16 -3.99
C SER A 194 -7.10 -0.23 -3.10
N VAL A 195 -5.90 -0.18 -3.68
CA VAL A 195 -4.65 -0.29 -2.92
C VAL A 195 -3.67 0.80 -3.35
N LEU A 196 -3.08 1.49 -2.38
CA LEU A 196 -1.87 2.29 -2.56
C LEU A 196 -0.71 1.53 -1.91
N LEU A 197 0.10 0.92 -2.76
CA LEU A 197 1.23 0.08 -2.39
C LEU A 197 2.52 0.90 -2.45
N VAL A 198 3.15 1.09 -1.32
CA VAL A 198 4.50 1.69 -1.23
C VAL A 198 5.51 0.56 -1.15
N GLU A 199 6.49 0.58 -2.03
CA GLU A 199 7.57 -0.41 -2.07
C GLU A 199 8.90 0.23 -2.49
N GLN A 200 9.99 -0.39 -2.02
CA GLN A 200 11.33 -0.08 -2.47
C GLN A 200 11.72 -0.93 -3.67
N ASP A 201 11.29 -2.20 -3.69
CA ASP A 201 11.50 -3.09 -4.84
C ASP A 201 10.53 -2.72 -5.96
N VAL A 202 11.08 -2.09 -6.98
CA VAL A 202 10.33 -1.59 -8.14
C VAL A 202 9.73 -2.74 -8.95
N GLY A 203 10.45 -3.86 -9.08
CA GLY A 203 9.97 -5.04 -9.78
C GLY A 203 8.73 -5.64 -9.11
N VAL A 204 8.78 -5.78 -7.78
CA VAL A 204 7.66 -6.26 -6.98
C VAL A 204 6.48 -5.29 -7.06
N ALA A 205 6.71 -3.98 -6.86
CA ALA A 205 5.65 -2.97 -6.86
C ALA A 205 4.92 -2.89 -8.20
N LEU A 206 5.68 -2.66 -9.27
CA LEU A 206 5.10 -2.45 -10.60
C LEU A 206 4.59 -3.74 -11.24
N GLY A 207 5.15 -4.90 -10.87
CA GLY A 207 4.67 -6.21 -11.35
C GLY A 207 3.25 -6.53 -10.90
N HIS A 208 2.74 -5.87 -9.85
CA HIS A 208 1.42 -6.12 -9.26
C HIS A 208 0.50 -4.89 -9.26
N ALA A 209 0.94 -3.78 -9.86
CA ALA A 209 0.18 -2.54 -9.93
C ALA A 209 -0.40 -2.29 -11.34
N ASP A 210 -1.44 -1.45 -11.40
CA ASP A 210 -2.00 -0.93 -12.66
C ASP A 210 -1.25 0.30 -13.15
N ARG A 211 -0.90 1.20 -12.20
CA ARG A 211 -0.16 2.44 -12.42
C ARG A 211 0.87 2.63 -11.32
N GLY A 212 1.83 3.49 -11.60
CA GLY A 212 2.83 3.87 -10.61
C GLY A 212 3.11 5.36 -10.59
N TYR A 213 3.60 5.80 -9.46
CA TYR A 213 4.17 7.11 -9.23
C TYR A 213 5.60 6.93 -8.73
N VAL A 214 6.52 7.69 -9.28
CA VAL A 214 7.91 7.78 -8.81
C VAL A 214 8.03 9.01 -7.94
N LEU A 215 8.39 8.82 -6.67
CA LEU A 215 8.62 9.89 -5.70
C LEU A 215 10.11 10.03 -5.44
N GLU A 216 10.67 11.18 -5.73
CA GLU A 216 12.08 11.50 -5.50
C GLU A 216 12.21 12.84 -4.79
N THR A 217 12.97 12.87 -3.72
CA THR A 217 13.21 14.10 -2.94
C THR A 217 11.91 14.88 -2.63
N GLY A 218 10.85 14.14 -2.28
CA GLY A 218 9.56 14.71 -1.91
C GLY A 218 8.69 15.20 -3.07
N ARG A 219 9.01 14.89 -4.31
CA ARG A 219 8.25 15.29 -5.52
C ARG A 219 7.92 14.09 -6.38
N ILE A 220 6.75 14.10 -7.02
CA ILE A 220 6.44 13.14 -8.08
C ILE A 220 7.20 13.57 -9.32
N THR A 221 8.11 12.71 -9.78
CA THR A 221 8.95 12.96 -10.98
C THR A 221 8.40 12.26 -12.22
N LEU A 222 7.71 11.12 -12.04
CA LEU A 222 7.16 10.36 -13.14
C LEU A 222 5.85 9.66 -12.70
N THR A 223 4.91 9.53 -13.62
CA THR A 223 3.71 8.72 -13.43
C THR A 223 3.29 8.11 -14.77
N ASP A 224 2.98 6.82 -14.77
CA ASP A 224 2.48 6.12 -15.94
C ASP A 224 1.81 4.79 -15.53
N ARG A 225 1.32 4.03 -16.50
CA ARG A 225 0.94 2.63 -16.33
C ARG A 225 2.15 1.84 -15.83
N ALA A 226 1.93 0.89 -14.93
CA ALA A 226 3.02 0.11 -14.34
C ALA A 226 3.89 -0.59 -15.40
N GLU A 227 3.27 -1.14 -16.44
CA GLU A 227 3.98 -1.77 -17.54
C GLU A 227 4.89 -0.80 -18.34
N ALA A 228 4.46 0.46 -18.51
CA ALA A 228 5.26 1.49 -19.16
C ALA A 228 6.46 1.90 -18.29
N LEU A 229 6.22 2.05 -16.98
CA LEU A 229 7.29 2.35 -16.01
C LEU A 229 8.36 1.25 -15.97
N LEU A 230 7.97 -0.04 -16.00
CA LEU A 230 8.92 -1.16 -16.04
C LEU A 230 9.83 -1.14 -17.29
N ARG A 231 9.37 -0.51 -18.39
CA ARG A 231 10.15 -0.35 -19.63
C ARG A 231 10.92 0.96 -19.68
N HIS A 232 10.65 1.89 -18.78
CA HIS A 232 11.28 3.22 -18.79
C HIS A 232 12.78 3.11 -18.51
N ALA A 233 13.60 3.74 -19.35
CA ALA A 233 15.05 3.61 -19.30
C ALA A 233 15.62 4.04 -17.94
N ASP A 234 15.18 5.17 -17.40
CA ASP A 234 15.66 5.70 -16.12
C ASP A 234 15.26 4.79 -14.95
N ILE A 235 14.04 4.21 -14.97
CA ILE A 235 13.60 3.26 -13.95
C ILE A 235 14.46 1.99 -13.99
N ARG A 236 14.74 1.48 -15.19
CA ARG A 236 15.60 0.30 -15.38
C ARG A 236 17.03 0.55 -14.89
N ALA A 237 17.59 1.69 -15.24
CA ALA A 237 18.95 2.05 -14.82
C ALA A 237 19.05 2.31 -13.32
N ALA A 238 18.12 3.08 -12.75
CA ALA A 238 18.19 3.51 -11.34
C ALA A 238 17.80 2.41 -10.35
N TYR A 239 16.84 1.54 -10.71
CA TYR A 239 16.19 0.65 -9.74
C TYR A 239 16.28 -0.84 -10.09
N LEU A 240 16.46 -1.22 -11.35
CA LEU A 240 16.51 -2.64 -11.77
C LEU A 240 17.94 -3.11 -12.10
N GLY A 241 18.94 -2.25 -11.98
CA GLY A 241 20.34 -2.58 -12.22
C GLY A 241 20.65 -3.01 -13.67
N LEU A 242 19.72 -2.75 -14.60
CA LEU A 242 19.87 -3.10 -16.00
C LEU A 242 20.44 -1.89 -16.77
N ALA A 243 21.71 -1.98 -17.18
CA ALA A 243 22.32 -0.94 -18.02
C ALA A 243 21.46 -0.67 -19.28
N ALA A 244 21.41 0.60 -19.68
CA ALA A 244 20.69 1.05 -20.89
C ALA A 244 21.39 0.54 -22.19
N GLY A 245 21.49 -0.78 -22.37
CA GLY A 245 22.30 -1.36 -23.46
C GLY A 245 21.91 -2.74 -23.95
N ASP A 246 20.90 -3.41 -23.37
CA ASP A 246 20.62 -4.82 -23.72
C ASP A 246 19.39 -5.04 -24.60
N VAL A 247 19.11 -4.09 -25.47
CA VAL A 247 18.13 -4.27 -26.56
C VAL A 247 18.89 -4.25 -27.89
N GLY A 248 19.41 -5.42 -28.32
CA GLY A 248 19.90 -5.52 -29.70
C GLY A 248 21.16 -6.33 -29.92
N ARG A 249 21.28 -7.54 -29.37
CA ARG A 249 22.27 -8.53 -29.91
C ARG A 249 21.72 -9.95 -29.86
N SER A 250 20.65 -10.19 -30.59
CA SER A 250 20.30 -11.54 -31.04
C SER A 250 20.02 -11.48 -32.54
N GLY A 251 21.03 -11.65 -33.36
CA GLY A 251 20.85 -11.71 -34.81
C GLY A 251 22.14 -11.48 -35.54
N SER A 252 22.90 -12.55 -35.71
CA SER A 252 23.78 -12.84 -36.82
C SER A 252 25.14 -13.41 -36.40
N GLN A 253 25.24 -14.71 -36.31
CA GLN A 253 26.42 -15.44 -36.78
C GLN A 253 25.96 -16.78 -37.36
N SER A 254 25.58 -16.72 -38.62
CA SER A 254 25.66 -17.88 -39.51
C SER A 254 26.89 -17.64 -40.38
N ARG A 255 27.95 -18.43 -40.15
CA ARG A 255 28.80 -19.07 -41.20
C ARG A 255 29.82 -19.97 -40.53
#